data_13eac891b2e300e4b3a849ebaf2d9089
#
_entry.id   13eac891b2e300e4b3a849ebaf2d9089
#
_cell.length_a   1.000
_cell.length_b   1.000
_cell.length_c   1.000
_cell.angle_alpha   90.00
_cell.angle_beta   90.00
_cell.angle_gamma   90.00
#
_symmetry.space_group_name_H-M   'P 1'
#
loop_
_entity.id
_entity.type
_entity.pdbx_description
1 polymer ?
#
loop_
_entity_poly.entity_id
_entity_poly.type
_entity_poly.pdbx_seq_one_letter_code
_entity_poly.pdbx_strand_id
1 'polypeptide(L)'
;MKLSEQRGSMLHGVLLMALFSCAAFYIGDMNWVKALSFSPLVVGIILGMIYANSLRNHLPSAWIPGIAFCSKRILRLGIILYGFKLSFQQVLEVGLPAIVVDAIIVVGTICLGILIGKILKMDRSIALLTACGSAICGAAAVMGVDGAIRPKPYKTAVAVATVVIFGTLSMFLYPILYRAGIFTLPADQMGIFTGATVHEVAHVVGAGNAMGAAISDPAIIVKMIRVMMLVPVLLVIAFFVARSASKNSENGEKHKITIPWFAIIFLVVIGFNSLNLLPAAVVDFINTLDTFLLTMAMTALGAETSIDKFKKAGFKPFLLAAIIYVWLIVGGYGLAKYLVPMMMKLFYSSIIYPFFCFMSSMSEAKSGFCFNIASFPVKIICLRARVMATFNFLSIMC
;
A
#
# COMPACT_ATOMS: atom_id res chain seq x y z
N MET A 1 18.68 32.64 16.86
CA MET A 1 17.76 32.23 17.94
C MET A 1 16.49 31.54 17.42
N LYS A 2 15.64 32.14 16.59
CA LYS A 2 14.39 31.50 16.09
C LYS A 2 14.54 30.14 15.40
N LEU A 3 15.61 29.87 14.65
CA LEU A 3 15.85 28.61 13.97
C LEU A 3 16.23 27.46 14.92
N SER A 4 16.90 27.74 16.03
CA SER A 4 17.24 26.73 17.05
C SER A 4 16.03 26.36 17.90
N GLU A 5 15.15 27.29 18.21
CA GLU A 5 13.88 27.04 18.92
C GLU A 5 12.91 26.24 18.09
N GLN A 6 12.79 26.52 16.77
CA GLN A 6 11.96 25.72 15.85
C GLN A 6 12.49 24.29 15.68
N ARG A 7 13.81 24.11 15.65
CA ARG A 7 14.40 22.75 15.59
C ARG A 7 14.21 22.01 16.90
N GLY A 8 14.33 22.70 18.05
CA GLY A 8 14.08 22.12 19.37
C GLY A 8 12.62 21.65 19.51
N SER A 9 11.66 22.49 19.15
CA SER A 9 10.23 22.12 19.26
C SER A 9 9.82 21.04 18.27
N MET A 10 10.42 20.97 17.06
CA MET A 10 10.24 19.86 16.14
C MET A 10 10.78 18.55 16.75
N LEU A 11 11.93 18.60 17.41
CA LEU A 11 12.52 17.45 18.09
C LEU A 11 11.61 16.89 19.17
N HIS A 12 10.96 17.75 19.96
CA HIS A 12 10.00 17.29 20.99
C HIS A 12 8.82 16.52 20.38
N GLY A 13 8.29 16.96 19.23
CA GLY A 13 7.25 16.22 18.50
C GLY A 13 7.73 14.85 18.01
N VAL A 14 8.97 14.77 17.52
CA VAL A 14 9.58 13.49 17.09
C VAL A 14 9.81 12.57 18.31
N LEU A 15 10.32 13.09 19.41
CA LEU A 15 10.53 12.32 20.65
C LEU A 15 9.20 11.81 21.24
N LEU A 16 8.14 12.62 21.18
CA LEU A 16 6.81 12.18 21.60
C LEU A 16 6.33 10.99 20.77
N MET A 17 6.49 11.02 19.45
CA MET A 17 6.10 9.90 18.58
C MET A 17 6.98 8.68 18.84
N ALA A 18 8.27 8.85 19.11
CA ALA A 18 9.18 7.78 19.50
C ALA A 18 8.74 7.14 20.83
N LEU A 19 8.37 7.94 21.82
CA LEU A 19 7.88 7.47 23.12
C LEU A 19 6.60 6.63 22.95
N PHE A 20 5.64 7.12 22.16
CA PHE A 20 4.43 6.35 21.86
C PHE A 20 4.72 5.07 21.07
N SER A 21 5.76 5.08 20.22
CA SER A 21 6.22 3.85 19.56
C SER A 21 6.76 2.83 20.55
N CYS A 22 7.59 3.26 21.51
CA CYS A 22 8.07 2.38 22.57
C CYS A 22 6.90 1.80 23.37
N ALA A 23 5.91 2.63 23.72
CA ALA A 23 4.69 2.19 24.38
C ALA A 23 3.89 1.19 23.50
N ALA A 24 3.82 1.44 22.18
CA ALA A 24 3.15 0.55 21.24
C ALA A 24 3.82 -0.82 21.12
N PHE A 25 5.16 -0.88 21.17
CA PHE A 25 5.91 -2.15 21.22
C PHE A 25 5.63 -2.89 22.51
N TYR A 26 5.70 -2.21 23.66
CA TYR A 26 5.42 -2.81 24.96
C TYR A 26 3.99 -3.37 25.05
N ILE A 27 2.99 -2.57 24.63
CA ILE A 27 1.59 -2.99 24.61
C ILE A 27 1.38 -4.11 23.58
N GLY A 28 2.00 -4.01 22.38
CA GLY A 28 1.92 -5.04 21.33
C GLY A 28 2.47 -6.39 21.77
N ASP A 29 3.38 -6.39 22.75
CA ASP A 29 3.98 -7.60 23.30
C ASP A 29 3.12 -8.32 24.36
N MET A 30 2.08 -7.65 24.88
CA MET A 30 1.16 -8.23 25.85
C MET A 30 0.36 -9.38 25.26
N ASN A 31 0.18 -10.46 26.04
CA ASN A 31 -0.47 -11.69 25.57
C ASN A 31 -1.88 -11.48 25.00
N TRP A 32 -2.68 -10.62 25.61
CA TRP A 32 -4.04 -10.32 25.12
C TRP A 32 -4.02 -9.52 23.80
N VAL A 33 -3.04 -8.66 23.57
CA VAL A 33 -2.86 -7.92 22.32
C VAL A 33 -2.40 -8.88 21.20
N LYS A 34 -1.46 -9.78 21.52
CA LYS A 34 -1.03 -10.85 20.61
C LYS A 34 -2.18 -11.80 20.25
N ALA A 35 -3.05 -12.13 21.21
CA ALA A 35 -4.25 -12.93 20.95
C ALA A 35 -5.22 -12.25 19.96
N LEU A 36 -5.30 -10.92 19.96
CA LEU A 36 -6.03 -10.12 18.98
C LEU A 36 -5.26 -9.95 17.67
N SER A 37 -4.03 -10.44 17.59
CA SER A 37 -3.08 -10.27 16.46
C SER A 37 -2.85 -8.79 16.08
N PHE A 38 -2.89 -7.90 17.05
CA PHE A 38 -2.54 -6.51 16.83
C PHE A 38 -1.01 -6.38 16.80
N SER A 39 -0.49 -5.89 15.68
CA SER A 39 0.92 -5.55 15.57
C SER A 39 1.23 -4.23 16.30
N PRO A 40 2.49 -3.95 16.65
CA PRO A 40 2.89 -2.66 17.21
C PRO A 40 2.46 -1.46 16.35
N LEU A 41 2.39 -1.64 15.02
CA LEU A 41 1.92 -0.60 14.10
C LEU A 41 0.45 -0.22 14.35
N VAL A 42 -0.39 -1.24 14.57
CA VAL A 42 -1.82 -1.06 14.87
C VAL A 42 -1.99 -0.38 16.22
N VAL A 43 -1.26 -0.83 17.25
CA VAL A 43 -1.26 -0.19 18.56
C VAL A 43 -0.80 1.27 18.46
N GLY A 44 0.25 1.52 17.70
CA GLY A 44 0.78 2.88 17.46
C GLY A 44 -0.25 3.83 16.89
N ILE A 45 -1.00 3.43 15.84
CA ILE A 45 -2.02 4.32 15.26
C ILE A 45 -3.17 4.58 16.24
N ILE A 46 -3.57 3.58 17.05
CA ILE A 46 -4.60 3.75 18.09
C ILE A 46 -4.14 4.78 19.13
N LEU A 47 -2.92 4.65 19.65
CA LEU A 47 -2.34 5.61 20.59
C LEU A 47 -2.28 7.02 19.99
N GLY A 48 -1.90 7.13 18.73
CA GLY A 48 -1.92 8.39 18.00
C GLY A 48 -3.30 9.00 17.89
N MET A 49 -4.34 8.20 17.59
CA MET A 49 -5.73 8.68 17.53
C MET A 49 -6.25 9.11 18.92
N ILE A 50 -5.92 8.38 19.97
CA ILE A 50 -6.25 8.78 21.36
C ILE A 50 -5.60 10.13 21.68
N TYR A 51 -4.30 10.28 21.35
CA TYR A 51 -3.61 11.55 21.50
C TYR A 51 -4.31 12.69 20.74
N ALA A 52 -4.67 12.47 19.46
CA ALA A 52 -5.29 13.49 18.62
C ALA A 52 -6.64 14.00 19.17
N ASN A 53 -7.41 13.14 19.82
CA ASN A 53 -8.75 13.46 20.25
C ASN A 53 -8.87 13.79 21.75
N SER A 54 -7.85 13.49 22.56
CA SER A 54 -7.86 13.72 24.00
C SER A 54 -6.82 14.75 24.46
N LEU A 55 -5.56 14.59 24.05
CA LEU A 55 -4.42 15.33 24.61
C LEU A 55 -3.92 16.46 23.71
N ARG A 56 -4.29 16.50 22.44
CA ARG A 56 -3.73 17.45 21.46
C ARG A 56 -3.91 18.92 21.86
N ASN A 57 -5.04 19.25 22.46
CA ASN A 57 -5.36 20.62 22.86
C ASN A 57 -4.57 21.10 24.11
N HIS A 58 -3.93 20.16 24.83
CA HIS A 58 -3.15 20.42 26.03
C HIS A 58 -1.65 20.49 25.78
N LEU A 59 -1.20 20.18 24.56
CA LEU A 59 0.22 20.17 24.20
C LEU A 59 0.56 21.32 23.25
N PRO A 60 1.82 21.83 23.29
CA PRO A 60 2.23 22.95 22.48
C PRO A 60 2.03 22.70 20.99
N SER A 61 1.41 23.64 20.30
CA SER A 61 1.25 23.61 18.84
C SER A 61 2.60 23.57 18.10
N ALA A 62 3.67 24.02 18.76
CA ALA A 62 5.04 23.95 18.28
C ALA A 62 5.56 22.51 18.01
N TRP A 63 4.93 21.47 18.56
CA TRP A 63 5.31 20.06 18.35
C TRP A 63 4.67 19.45 17.09
N ILE A 64 3.63 20.08 16.53
CA ILE A 64 2.92 19.61 15.32
C ILE A 64 3.86 19.40 14.13
N PRO A 65 4.86 20.27 13.83
CA PRO A 65 5.79 20.02 12.73
C PRO A 65 6.61 18.73 12.91
N GLY A 66 6.95 18.36 14.17
CA GLY A 66 7.64 17.11 14.48
C GLY A 66 6.77 15.88 14.22
N ILE A 67 5.47 15.93 14.57
CA ILE A 67 4.50 14.88 14.26
C ILE A 67 4.35 14.73 12.74
N ALA A 68 4.18 15.84 12.01
CA ALA A 68 4.11 15.84 10.56
C ALA A 68 5.41 15.38 9.87
N PHE A 69 6.56 15.58 10.49
CA PHE A 69 7.83 15.01 10.03
C PHE A 69 7.82 13.48 10.13
N CYS A 70 7.31 12.94 11.23
CA CYS A 70 7.19 11.48 11.41
C CYS A 70 6.23 10.85 10.41
N SER A 71 5.02 11.40 10.24
CA SER A 71 4.03 10.87 9.31
C SER A 71 4.45 10.96 7.83
N LYS A 72 5.38 11.86 7.47
CA LYS A 72 5.79 12.07 6.07
C LYS A 72 7.22 11.59 5.79
N ARG A 73 8.20 12.00 6.58
CA ARG A 73 9.63 11.74 6.31
C ARG A 73 10.06 10.39 6.89
N ILE A 74 9.72 10.12 8.16
CA ILE A 74 10.03 8.85 8.80
C ILE A 74 9.28 7.72 8.11
N LEU A 75 8.00 7.93 7.73
CA LEU A 75 7.24 6.97 6.93
C LEU A 75 7.97 6.58 5.64
N ARG A 76 8.45 7.56 4.86
CA ARG A 76 9.17 7.29 3.61
C ARG A 76 10.46 6.53 3.86
N LEU A 77 11.19 6.89 4.92
CA LEU A 77 12.40 6.17 5.31
C LEU A 77 12.10 4.73 5.71
N GLY A 78 11.06 4.50 6.53
CA GLY A 78 10.59 3.16 6.85
C GLY A 78 10.23 2.36 5.59
N ILE A 79 9.45 2.94 4.67
CA ILE A 79 9.12 2.27 3.41
C ILE A 79 10.37 1.88 2.61
N ILE A 80 11.38 2.74 2.54
CA ILE A 80 12.66 2.44 1.87
C ILE A 80 13.35 1.25 2.56
N LEU A 81 13.46 1.27 3.88
CA LEU A 81 14.12 0.22 4.66
C LEU A 81 13.33 -1.10 4.62
N TYR A 82 12.00 -1.04 4.48
CA TYR A 82 11.18 -2.23 4.30
C TYR A 82 11.61 -3.07 3.08
N GLY A 83 12.28 -2.47 2.10
CA GLY A 83 12.88 -3.17 0.97
C GLY A 83 13.85 -4.28 1.37
N PHE A 84 14.47 -4.22 2.56
CA PHE A 84 15.32 -5.28 3.08
C PHE A 84 14.54 -6.54 3.55
N LYS A 85 13.22 -6.45 3.72
CA LYS A 85 12.34 -7.61 3.98
C LYS A 85 11.95 -8.37 2.72
N LEU A 86 12.19 -7.80 1.55
CA LEU A 86 11.69 -8.29 0.26
C LEU A 86 12.84 -8.59 -0.70
N SER A 87 12.57 -9.50 -1.64
CA SER A 87 13.48 -9.83 -2.74
C SER A 87 12.77 -9.78 -4.09
N PHE A 88 13.50 -9.59 -5.20
CA PHE A 88 12.91 -9.64 -6.54
C PHE A 88 12.29 -10.99 -6.86
N GLN A 89 12.81 -12.07 -6.28
CA GLN A 89 12.24 -13.40 -6.43
C GLN A 89 10.79 -13.43 -5.93
N GLN A 90 10.54 -12.87 -4.74
CA GLN A 90 9.18 -12.74 -4.18
C GLN A 90 8.29 -11.83 -5.02
N VAL A 91 8.84 -10.72 -5.59
CA VAL A 91 8.08 -9.85 -6.51
C VAL A 91 7.64 -10.61 -7.76
N LEU A 92 8.51 -11.46 -8.32
CA LEU A 92 8.19 -12.31 -9.48
C LEU A 92 7.15 -13.38 -9.13
N GLU A 93 7.12 -13.88 -7.89
CA GLU A 93 6.13 -14.84 -7.41
C GLU A 93 4.70 -14.27 -7.38
N VAL A 94 4.55 -12.98 -7.02
CA VAL A 94 3.23 -12.29 -7.04
C VAL A 94 2.74 -12.08 -8.48
N GLY A 95 3.66 -11.85 -9.40
CA GLY A 95 3.50 -12.00 -10.84
C GLY A 95 2.57 -11.00 -11.55
N LEU A 96 2.41 -11.24 -12.85
CA LEU A 96 1.59 -10.43 -13.75
C LEU A 96 0.11 -10.24 -13.31
N PRO A 97 -0.57 -11.25 -12.71
CA PRO A 97 -1.95 -11.09 -12.26
C PRO A 97 -2.14 -9.94 -11.27
N ALA A 98 -1.19 -9.72 -10.36
CA ALA A 98 -1.26 -8.62 -9.40
C ALA A 98 -1.18 -7.25 -10.08
N ILE A 99 -0.28 -7.11 -11.06
CA ILE A 99 -0.11 -5.87 -11.83
C ILE A 99 -1.40 -5.53 -12.59
N VAL A 100 -2.04 -6.53 -13.20
CA VAL A 100 -3.29 -6.34 -13.95
C VAL A 100 -4.44 -5.97 -13.01
N VAL A 101 -4.58 -6.68 -11.89
CA VAL A 101 -5.60 -6.33 -10.86
C VAL A 101 -5.39 -4.91 -10.38
N ASP A 102 -4.16 -4.52 -10.07
CA ASP A 102 -3.84 -3.16 -9.62
C ASP A 102 -4.17 -2.11 -10.69
N ALA A 103 -3.83 -2.36 -11.96
CA ALA A 103 -4.16 -1.45 -13.04
C ALA A 103 -5.68 -1.26 -13.20
N ILE A 104 -6.45 -2.35 -13.13
CA ILE A 104 -7.92 -2.29 -13.19
C ILE A 104 -8.48 -1.51 -11.99
N ILE A 105 -7.99 -1.77 -10.79
CA ILE A 105 -8.41 -1.04 -9.58
C ILE A 105 -8.07 0.44 -9.69
N VAL A 106 -6.86 0.79 -10.11
CA VAL A 106 -6.44 2.20 -10.22
C VAL A 106 -7.30 2.93 -11.24
N VAL A 107 -7.40 2.41 -12.46
CA VAL A 107 -8.18 3.05 -13.54
C VAL A 107 -9.66 3.08 -13.19
N GLY A 108 -10.22 1.94 -12.75
CA GLY A 108 -11.63 1.82 -12.37
C GLY A 108 -12.01 2.76 -11.23
N THR A 109 -11.17 2.87 -10.20
CA THR A 109 -11.41 3.75 -9.05
C THR A 109 -11.35 5.24 -9.44
N ILE A 110 -10.40 5.64 -10.28
CA ILE A 110 -10.32 7.03 -10.76
C ILE A 110 -11.54 7.36 -11.62
N CYS A 111 -11.88 6.51 -12.58
CA CYS A 111 -13.05 6.73 -13.44
C CYS A 111 -14.35 6.77 -12.64
N LEU A 112 -14.55 5.82 -11.73
CA LEU A 112 -15.72 5.76 -10.86
C LEU A 112 -15.79 6.99 -9.95
N GLY A 113 -14.68 7.40 -9.35
CA GLY A 113 -14.63 8.57 -8.47
C GLY A 113 -14.95 9.87 -9.19
N ILE A 114 -14.46 10.07 -10.42
CA ILE A 114 -14.80 11.23 -11.26
C ILE A 114 -16.29 11.19 -11.65
N LEU A 115 -16.80 10.03 -12.03
CA LEU A 115 -18.21 9.86 -12.42
C LEU A 115 -19.16 10.19 -11.24
N ILE A 116 -18.91 9.58 -10.08
CA ILE A 116 -19.72 9.79 -8.88
C ILE A 116 -19.58 11.23 -8.38
N GLY A 117 -18.37 11.81 -8.42
CA GLY A 117 -18.15 13.22 -8.09
C GLY A 117 -19.00 14.16 -8.96
N LYS A 118 -19.13 13.84 -10.26
CA LYS A 118 -20.00 14.57 -11.19
C LYS A 118 -21.50 14.39 -10.85
N ILE A 119 -21.93 13.18 -10.54
CA ILE A 119 -23.32 12.87 -10.13
C ILE A 119 -23.68 13.61 -8.83
N LEU A 120 -22.79 13.62 -7.85
CA LEU A 120 -22.97 14.33 -6.57
C LEU A 120 -22.85 15.87 -6.70
N LYS A 121 -22.58 16.38 -7.92
CA LYS A 121 -22.33 17.80 -8.19
C LYS A 121 -21.27 18.39 -7.24
N MET A 122 -20.16 17.65 -7.08
CA MET A 122 -19.04 18.06 -6.24
C MET A 122 -18.04 18.91 -7.03
N ASP A 123 -17.19 19.63 -6.28
CA ASP A 123 -16.02 20.28 -6.87
C ASP A 123 -15.11 19.25 -7.54
N ARG A 124 -14.75 19.50 -8.80
CA ARG A 124 -13.94 18.58 -9.62
C ARG A 124 -12.57 18.26 -9.01
N SER A 125 -11.95 19.25 -8.34
CA SER A 125 -10.65 19.07 -7.71
C SER A 125 -10.77 18.13 -6.51
N ILE A 126 -11.79 18.28 -5.66
CA ILE A 126 -12.01 17.39 -4.50
C ILE A 126 -12.30 15.97 -4.99
N ALA A 127 -13.17 15.83 -5.99
CA ALA A 127 -13.50 14.52 -6.55
C ALA A 127 -12.26 13.81 -7.13
N LEU A 128 -11.45 14.51 -7.92
CA LEU A 128 -10.21 13.96 -8.51
C LEU A 128 -9.19 13.61 -7.44
N LEU A 129 -8.96 14.50 -6.47
CA LEU A 129 -8.02 14.26 -5.36
C LEU A 129 -8.43 13.04 -4.53
N THR A 130 -9.72 12.93 -4.16
CA THR A 130 -10.25 11.79 -3.40
C THR A 130 -10.17 10.51 -4.22
N ALA A 131 -10.52 10.55 -5.51
CA ALA A 131 -10.45 9.41 -6.40
C ALA A 131 -9.01 8.89 -6.56
N CYS A 132 -8.05 9.76 -6.88
CA CYS A 132 -6.64 9.39 -7.02
C CYS A 132 -6.02 8.93 -5.70
N GLY A 133 -6.37 9.59 -4.59
CA GLY A 133 -5.94 9.17 -3.26
C GLY A 133 -6.40 7.76 -2.93
N SER A 134 -7.69 7.47 -3.12
CA SER A 134 -8.25 6.13 -2.89
C SER A 134 -7.72 5.10 -3.90
N ALA A 135 -7.48 5.53 -5.14
CA ALA A 135 -7.01 4.65 -6.21
C ALA A 135 -5.57 4.20 -6.06
N ILE A 136 -4.66 4.99 -5.50
CA ILE A 136 -3.21 4.71 -5.56
C ILE A 136 -2.61 4.45 -4.18
N CYS A 137 -2.19 5.48 -3.47
CA CYS A 137 -1.43 5.31 -2.23
C CYS A 137 -1.84 6.29 -1.12
N GLY A 138 -3.10 6.69 -1.10
CA GLY A 138 -3.62 7.50 -0.03
C GLY A 138 -3.16 8.95 -0.09
N ALA A 139 -2.77 9.49 1.05
CA ALA A 139 -2.35 10.88 1.19
C ALA A 139 -1.21 11.26 0.24
N ALA A 140 -0.28 10.35 -0.03
CA ALA A 140 0.83 10.62 -0.95
C ALA A 140 0.35 10.88 -2.39
N ALA A 141 -0.67 10.14 -2.86
CA ALA A 141 -1.27 10.35 -4.17
C ALA A 141 -2.06 11.67 -4.22
N VAL A 142 -2.81 12.00 -3.17
CA VAL A 142 -3.50 13.29 -3.05
C VAL A 142 -2.50 14.44 -3.18
N MET A 143 -1.37 14.37 -2.46
CA MET A 143 -0.31 15.39 -2.50
C MET A 143 0.38 15.46 -3.88
N GLY A 144 0.56 14.31 -4.55
CA GLY A 144 1.10 14.27 -5.91
C GLY A 144 0.19 14.96 -6.91
N VAL A 145 -1.11 14.67 -6.85
CA VAL A 145 -2.14 15.29 -7.71
C VAL A 145 -2.32 16.77 -7.35
N ASP A 146 -2.25 17.14 -6.06
CA ASP A 146 -2.24 18.54 -5.60
C ASP A 146 -1.16 19.34 -6.31
N GLY A 147 0.06 18.81 -6.37
CA GLY A 147 1.18 19.44 -7.09
C GLY A 147 0.90 19.66 -8.57
N ALA A 148 0.10 18.79 -9.20
CA ALA A 148 -0.25 18.88 -10.61
C ALA A 148 -1.40 19.86 -10.88
N ILE A 149 -2.45 19.87 -10.06
CA ILE A 149 -3.67 20.69 -10.30
C ILE A 149 -3.74 21.98 -9.47
N ARG A 150 -2.86 22.11 -8.45
CA ARG A 150 -2.75 23.28 -7.53
C ARG A 150 -4.11 23.79 -7.03
N PRO A 151 -4.91 22.98 -6.35
CA PRO A 151 -6.21 23.38 -5.84
C PRO A 151 -6.05 24.27 -4.60
N LYS A 152 -7.16 24.83 -4.11
CA LYS A 152 -7.14 25.53 -2.81
C LYS A 152 -6.77 24.54 -1.70
N PRO A 153 -5.91 24.92 -0.71
CA PRO A 153 -5.37 23.99 0.31
C PRO A 153 -6.42 23.18 1.09
N TYR A 154 -7.59 23.76 1.37
CA TYR A 154 -8.65 23.06 2.08
C TYR A 154 -9.19 21.84 1.31
N LYS A 155 -9.17 21.87 -0.04
CA LYS A 155 -9.66 20.76 -0.87
C LYS A 155 -8.75 19.55 -0.75
N THR A 156 -7.44 19.79 -0.70
CA THR A 156 -6.43 18.77 -0.46
C THR A 156 -6.56 18.17 0.94
N ALA A 157 -6.74 19.03 1.96
CA ALA A 157 -6.94 18.57 3.33
C ALA A 157 -8.18 17.69 3.49
N VAL A 158 -9.30 18.05 2.81
CA VAL A 158 -10.52 17.23 2.80
C VAL A 158 -10.28 15.88 2.15
N ALA A 159 -9.65 15.84 0.98
CA ALA A 159 -9.35 14.59 0.29
C ALA A 159 -8.41 13.70 1.13
N VAL A 160 -7.35 14.26 1.72
CA VAL A 160 -6.45 13.53 2.63
C VAL A 160 -7.23 12.95 3.82
N ALA A 161 -8.11 13.76 4.45
CA ALA A 161 -8.89 13.29 5.58
C ALA A 161 -9.77 12.07 5.21
N THR A 162 -10.49 12.12 4.08
CA THR A 162 -11.33 10.99 3.64
C THR A 162 -10.52 9.73 3.41
N VAL A 163 -9.37 9.85 2.74
CA VAL A 163 -8.50 8.72 2.42
C VAL A 163 -7.87 8.08 3.66
N VAL A 164 -7.42 8.91 4.61
CA VAL A 164 -6.86 8.41 5.89
C VAL A 164 -7.92 7.66 6.69
N ILE A 165 -9.15 8.17 6.73
CA ILE A 165 -10.26 7.53 7.46
C ILE A 165 -10.57 6.14 6.90
N PHE A 166 -10.86 6.06 5.61
CA PHE A 166 -11.20 4.77 4.98
C PHE A 166 -10.00 3.82 4.93
N GLY A 167 -8.78 4.36 4.86
CA GLY A 167 -7.56 3.58 5.01
C GLY A 167 -7.41 2.98 6.41
N THR A 168 -7.61 3.78 7.45
CA THR A 168 -7.61 3.32 8.84
C THR A 168 -8.73 2.31 9.08
N LEU A 169 -9.94 2.57 8.56
CA LEU A 169 -11.04 1.63 8.65
C LEU A 169 -10.69 0.28 8.00
N SER A 170 -10.08 0.29 6.81
CA SER A 170 -9.63 -0.91 6.10
C SER A 170 -8.64 -1.72 6.94
N MET A 171 -7.70 -1.04 7.61
CA MET A 171 -6.66 -1.69 8.40
C MET A 171 -7.23 -2.56 9.52
N PHE A 172 -8.37 -2.15 10.11
CA PHE A 172 -9.05 -2.94 11.13
C PHE A 172 -10.07 -3.90 10.54
N LEU A 173 -10.85 -3.44 9.57
CA LEU A 173 -11.96 -4.21 9.01
C LEU A 173 -11.49 -5.47 8.28
N TYR A 174 -10.41 -5.41 7.50
CA TYR A 174 -9.94 -6.54 6.70
C TYR A 174 -9.49 -7.71 7.55
N PRO A 175 -8.66 -7.54 8.60
CA PRO A 175 -8.32 -8.64 9.51
C PRO A 175 -9.53 -9.22 10.25
N ILE A 176 -10.49 -8.39 10.63
CA ILE A 176 -11.72 -8.83 11.29
C ILE A 176 -12.54 -9.71 10.36
N LEU A 177 -12.79 -9.25 9.12
CA LEU A 177 -13.57 -9.99 8.13
C LEU A 177 -12.88 -11.27 7.67
N TYR A 178 -11.54 -11.26 7.58
CA TYR A 178 -10.75 -12.44 7.27
C TYR A 178 -10.86 -13.51 8.36
N ARG A 179 -10.71 -13.12 9.63
CA ARG A 179 -10.86 -14.05 10.76
C ARG A 179 -12.29 -14.56 10.95
N ALA A 180 -13.27 -13.71 10.64
CA ALA A 180 -14.69 -14.10 10.65
C ALA A 180 -15.07 -15.06 9.52
N GLY A 181 -14.13 -15.40 8.61
CA GLY A 181 -14.38 -16.28 7.48
C GLY A 181 -15.25 -15.66 6.37
N ILE A 182 -15.47 -14.35 6.40
CA ILE A 182 -16.20 -13.63 5.33
C ILE A 182 -15.35 -13.51 4.09
N PHE A 183 -14.07 -13.20 4.25
CA PHE A 183 -13.09 -13.24 3.17
C PHE A 183 -12.51 -14.67 3.08
N THR A 184 -12.95 -15.42 2.07
CA THR A 184 -12.57 -16.82 1.85
C THR A 184 -11.50 -16.98 0.76
N LEU A 185 -10.58 -15.99 0.67
CA LEU A 185 -9.49 -16.01 -0.29
C LEU A 185 -8.29 -16.80 0.25
N PRO A 186 -7.55 -17.56 -0.59
CA PRO A 186 -6.23 -18.06 -0.26
C PRO A 186 -5.27 -16.92 0.13
N ALA A 187 -4.20 -17.21 0.87
CA ALA A 187 -3.32 -16.20 1.43
C ALA A 187 -2.69 -15.27 0.37
N ASP A 188 -2.26 -15.82 -0.75
CA ASP A 188 -1.72 -15.09 -1.90
C ASP A 188 -2.75 -14.12 -2.51
N GLN A 189 -3.98 -14.61 -2.75
CA GLN A 189 -5.06 -13.78 -3.28
C GLN A 189 -5.53 -12.72 -2.25
N MET A 190 -5.56 -13.08 -0.97
CA MET A 190 -5.88 -12.14 0.11
C MET A 190 -4.81 -11.04 0.22
N GLY A 191 -3.55 -11.39 0.01
CA GLY A 191 -2.45 -10.42 -0.10
C GLY A 191 -2.65 -9.47 -1.28
N ILE A 192 -2.92 -10.01 -2.48
CA ILE A 192 -3.20 -9.18 -3.67
C ILE A 192 -4.40 -8.26 -3.42
N PHE A 193 -5.51 -8.79 -2.89
CA PHE A 193 -6.69 -8.01 -2.54
C PHE A 193 -6.37 -6.87 -1.57
N THR A 194 -5.67 -7.18 -0.49
CA THR A 194 -5.31 -6.20 0.55
C THR A 194 -4.40 -5.10 -0.03
N GLY A 195 -3.36 -5.46 -0.76
CA GLY A 195 -2.44 -4.52 -1.40
C GLY A 195 -3.12 -3.62 -2.43
N ALA A 196 -4.01 -4.22 -3.25
CA ALA A 196 -4.73 -3.53 -4.31
C ALA A 196 -5.89 -2.64 -3.83
N THR A 197 -6.36 -2.75 -2.58
CA THR A 197 -7.58 -2.05 -2.15
C THR A 197 -7.41 -1.18 -0.92
N VAL A 198 -6.52 -1.50 0.00
CA VAL A 198 -6.24 -0.65 1.18
C VAL A 198 -5.50 0.61 0.74
N HIS A 199 -5.85 1.76 1.31
CA HIS A 199 -5.46 3.08 0.78
C HIS A 199 -3.96 3.38 0.92
N GLU A 200 -3.36 3.22 2.08
CA GLU A 200 -1.98 3.61 2.35
C GLU A 200 -1.07 2.41 2.63
N VAL A 201 0.22 2.56 2.32
CA VAL A 201 1.23 1.52 2.59
C VAL A 201 1.24 1.12 4.06
N ALA A 202 1.21 2.10 4.96
CA ALA A 202 1.21 1.85 6.39
C ALA A 202 -0.02 1.03 6.84
N HIS A 203 -1.20 1.31 6.29
CA HIS A 203 -2.42 0.55 6.57
C HIS A 203 -2.36 -0.87 5.97
N VAL A 204 -1.72 -1.05 4.80
CA VAL A 204 -1.48 -2.38 4.21
C VAL A 204 -0.56 -3.21 5.10
N VAL A 205 0.53 -2.60 5.59
CA VAL A 205 1.45 -3.26 6.52
C VAL A 205 0.72 -3.66 7.81
N GLY A 206 -0.08 -2.73 8.37
CA GLY A 206 -0.86 -3.00 9.58
C GLY A 206 -1.88 -4.14 9.38
N ALA A 207 -2.70 -4.07 8.33
CA ALA A 207 -3.68 -5.10 8.00
C ALA A 207 -3.03 -6.44 7.67
N GLY A 208 -1.98 -6.44 6.83
CA GLY A 208 -1.25 -7.63 6.42
C GLY A 208 -0.64 -8.37 7.61
N ASN A 209 0.11 -7.66 8.44
CA ASN A 209 0.72 -8.25 9.63
C ASN A 209 -0.31 -8.82 10.61
N ALA A 210 -1.48 -8.16 10.73
CA ALA A 210 -2.57 -8.68 11.56
C ALA A 210 -3.20 -9.96 10.99
N MET A 211 -3.07 -10.25 9.70
CA MET A 211 -3.57 -11.46 9.05
C MET A 211 -2.50 -12.54 8.88
N GLY A 212 -1.22 -12.21 9.03
CA GLY A 212 -0.08 -13.13 8.96
C GLY A 212 0.88 -12.83 7.81
N ALA A 213 2.14 -13.31 7.93
CA ALA A 213 3.22 -13.03 6.99
C ALA A 213 2.90 -13.47 5.55
N ALA A 214 2.25 -14.63 5.37
CA ALA A 214 1.86 -15.14 4.06
C ALA A 214 0.91 -14.19 3.28
N ILE A 215 0.22 -13.28 3.98
CA ILE A 215 -0.67 -12.26 3.40
C ILE A 215 0.04 -10.91 3.33
N SER A 216 0.83 -10.59 4.38
CA SER A 216 1.51 -9.29 4.50
C SER A 216 2.49 -9.05 3.35
N ASP A 217 3.35 -10.02 3.05
CA ASP A 217 4.42 -9.85 2.08
C ASP A 217 3.88 -9.59 0.66
N PRO A 218 2.98 -10.43 0.09
CA PRO A 218 2.37 -10.11 -1.20
C PRO A 218 1.53 -8.82 -1.17
N ALA A 219 0.85 -8.49 -0.06
CA ALA A 219 0.08 -7.26 0.04
C ALA A 219 0.96 -6.01 -0.09
N ILE A 220 2.13 -6.01 0.55
CA ILE A 220 3.07 -4.90 0.48
C ILE A 220 3.67 -4.78 -0.91
N ILE A 221 4.06 -5.90 -1.53
CA ILE A 221 4.60 -5.89 -2.89
C ILE A 221 3.59 -5.29 -3.87
N VAL A 222 2.34 -5.76 -3.84
CA VAL A 222 1.26 -5.23 -4.69
C VAL A 222 1.05 -3.75 -4.43
N LYS A 223 1.06 -3.33 -3.15
CA LYS A 223 0.93 -1.91 -2.82
C LYS A 223 2.09 -1.08 -3.33
N MET A 224 3.32 -1.60 -3.37
CA MET A 224 4.47 -0.89 -3.92
C MET A 224 4.37 -0.76 -5.44
N ILE A 225 3.93 -1.80 -6.15
CA ILE A 225 3.61 -1.73 -7.59
C ILE A 225 2.59 -0.60 -7.83
N ARG A 226 1.55 -0.54 -7.01
CA ARG A 226 0.51 0.49 -7.09
C ARG A 226 1.05 1.91 -6.83
N VAL A 227 1.96 2.08 -5.86
CA VAL A 227 2.64 3.37 -5.63
C VAL A 227 3.43 3.81 -6.86
N MET A 228 4.06 2.89 -7.58
CA MET A 228 4.77 3.20 -8.82
C MET A 228 3.83 3.68 -9.93
N MET A 229 2.58 3.18 -9.96
CA MET A 229 1.56 3.65 -10.90
C MET A 229 1.18 5.12 -10.71
N LEU A 230 1.56 5.74 -9.58
CA LEU A 230 1.39 7.18 -9.36
C LEU A 230 2.08 8.00 -10.47
N VAL A 231 3.28 7.58 -10.89
CA VAL A 231 4.05 8.32 -11.92
C VAL A 231 3.27 8.41 -13.24
N PRO A 232 2.87 7.30 -13.90
CA PRO A 232 2.11 7.37 -15.13
C PRO A 232 0.76 8.08 -14.96
N VAL A 233 0.07 7.91 -13.83
CA VAL A 233 -1.20 8.62 -13.56
C VAL A 233 -0.97 10.13 -13.46
N LEU A 234 0.08 10.57 -12.77
CA LEU A 234 0.42 12.00 -12.69
C LEU A 234 0.78 12.59 -14.05
N LEU A 235 1.49 11.82 -14.90
CA LEU A 235 1.81 12.26 -16.27
C LEU A 235 0.54 12.44 -17.11
N VAL A 236 -0.41 11.50 -17.01
CA VAL A 236 -1.71 11.58 -17.68
C VAL A 236 -2.50 12.79 -17.18
N ILE A 237 -2.59 12.99 -15.86
CA ILE A 237 -3.27 14.16 -15.28
C ILE A 237 -2.60 15.46 -15.72
N ALA A 238 -1.28 15.55 -15.66
CA ALA A 238 -0.52 16.72 -16.07
C ALA A 238 -0.74 17.04 -17.55
N PHE A 239 -0.80 16.02 -18.41
CA PHE A 239 -1.10 16.18 -19.84
C PHE A 239 -2.51 16.78 -20.06
N PHE A 240 -3.53 16.25 -19.38
CA PHE A 240 -4.90 16.78 -19.50
C PHE A 240 -5.03 18.20 -18.94
N VAL A 241 -4.35 18.49 -17.83
CA VAL A 241 -4.31 19.84 -17.23
C VAL A 241 -3.61 20.81 -18.19
N ALA A 242 -2.46 20.46 -18.73
CA ALA A 242 -1.74 21.29 -19.69
C ALA A 242 -2.56 21.56 -20.95
N ARG A 243 -3.23 20.53 -21.49
CA ARG A 243 -4.11 20.66 -22.65
C ARG A 243 -5.33 21.55 -22.37
N SER A 244 -5.89 21.49 -21.17
CA SER A 244 -6.99 22.35 -20.74
C SER A 244 -6.54 23.79 -20.52
N ALA A 245 -5.35 23.99 -19.93
CA ALA A 245 -4.75 25.31 -19.72
C ALA A 245 -4.38 26.01 -21.04
N SER A 246 -3.86 25.25 -22.01
CA SER A 246 -3.54 25.75 -23.36
C SER A 246 -4.76 26.29 -24.13
N LYS A 247 -5.97 25.86 -23.75
CA LYS A 247 -7.22 26.42 -24.30
C LYS A 247 -7.68 27.72 -23.62
N ASN A 248 -7.17 28.03 -22.40
CA ASN A 248 -7.71 29.07 -21.53
C ASN A 248 -6.69 30.06 -20.95
N SER A 249 -5.38 30.00 -21.32
CA SER A 249 -4.39 30.88 -20.68
C SER A 249 -3.41 31.56 -21.65
N GLU A 250 -3.26 32.85 -21.44
CA GLU A 250 -2.19 33.71 -21.97
C GLU A 250 -0.89 33.68 -21.14
N ASN A 251 -0.84 32.97 -20.01
CA ASN A 251 0.34 32.89 -19.13
C ASN A 251 0.71 31.45 -18.77
N GLY A 252 1.77 30.94 -19.42
CA GLY A 252 2.32 29.58 -19.27
C GLY A 252 3.17 29.37 -18.02
N GLU A 253 2.57 29.10 -16.87
CA GLU A 253 3.30 28.56 -15.72
C GLU A 253 3.59 27.07 -15.89
N LYS A 254 4.90 26.70 -15.94
CA LYS A 254 5.35 25.31 -16.01
C LYS A 254 5.10 24.59 -14.67
N HIS A 255 4.21 23.62 -14.66
CA HIS A 255 3.99 22.76 -13.51
C HIS A 255 5.10 21.70 -13.36
N LYS A 256 5.76 21.66 -12.18
CA LYS A 256 6.76 20.61 -11.88
C LYS A 256 6.04 19.33 -11.44
N ILE A 257 6.35 18.21 -12.10
CA ILE A 257 5.85 16.90 -11.75
C ILE A 257 6.63 16.39 -10.53
N THR A 258 5.94 16.02 -9.46
CA THR A 258 6.58 15.48 -8.25
C THR A 258 6.72 13.97 -8.36
N ILE A 259 7.94 13.51 -8.62
CA ILE A 259 8.26 12.07 -8.67
C ILE A 259 8.40 11.53 -7.24
N PRO A 260 7.75 10.40 -6.89
CA PRO A 260 7.89 9.77 -5.56
C PRO A 260 9.22 8.99 -5.47
N TRP A 261 10.33 9.68 -5.27
CA TRP A 261 11.69 9.10 -5.22
C TRP A 261 11.83 7.96 -4.22
N PHE A 262 11.09 8.00 -3.11
CA PHE A 262 11.14 6.93 -2.10
C PHE A 262 10.70 5.56 -2.65
N ALA A 263 9.76 5.54 -3.61
CA ALA A 263 9.31 4.30 -4.25
C ALA A 263 10.38 3.73 -5.20
N ILE A 264 11.13 4.60 -5.89
CA ILE A 264 12.24 4.17 -6.73
C ILE A 264 13.37 3.61 -5.85
N ILE A 265 13.73 4.33 -4.78
CA ILE A 265 14.78 3.89 -3.84
C ILE A 265 14.38 2.56 -3.16
N PHE A 266 13.11 2.38 -2.79
CA PHE A 266 12.60 1.11 -2.27
C PHE A 266 12.88 -0.06 -3.22
N LEU A 267 12.63 0.10 -4.54
CA LEU A 267 12.95 -0.94 -5.52
C LEU A 267 14.45 -1.21 -5.65
N VAL A 268 15.27 -0.15 -5.59
CA VAL A 268 16.74 -0.32 -5.58
C VAL A 268 17.17 -1.11 -4.34
N VAL A 269 16.57 -0.85 -3.18
CA VAL A 269 16.86 -1.59 -1.94
C VAL A 269 16.43 -3.05 -2.06
N ILE A 270 15.26 -3.36 -2.64
CA ILE A 270 14.87 -4.75 -2.93
C ILE A 270 15.90 -5.43 -3.84
N GLY A 271 16.35 -4.73 -4.90
CA GLY A 271 17.39 -5.24 -5.80
C GLY A 271 18.69 -5.53 -5.07
N PHE A 272 19.14 -4.61 -4.23
CA PHE A 272 20.34 -4.78 -3.42
C PHE A 272 20.21 -5.96 -2.45
N ASN A 273 19.08 -6.07 -1.73
CA ASN A 273 18.82 -7.18 -0.82
C ASN A 273 18.73 -8.52 -1.55
N SER A 274 18.22 -8.56 -2.78
CA SER A 274 18.14 -9.77 -3.61
C SER A 274 19.50 -10.34 -4.01
N LEU A 275 20.56 -9.52 -3.93
CA LEU A 275 21.94 -9.97 -4.17
C LEU A 275 22.55 -10.69 -2.96
N ASN A 276 21.86 -10.71 -1.81
CA ASN A 276 22.31 -11.35 -0.55
C ASN A 276 23.73 -10.95 -0.11
N LEU A 277 24.10 -9.67 -0.30
CA LEU A 277 25.44 -9.17 0.00
C LEU A 277 25.65 -8.87 1.50
N LEU A 278 24.56 -8.67 2.26
CA LEU A 278 24.64 -8.34 3.68
C LEU A 278 24.51 -9.59 4.56
N PRO A 279 25.26 -9.65 5.69
CA PRO A 279 25.05 -10.68 6.71
C PRO A 279 23.61 -10.61 7.26
N ALA A 280 23.01 -11.77 7.56
CA ALA A 280 21.64 -11.85 8.09
C ALA A 280 21.42 -10.97 9.34
N ALA A 281 22.40 -10.92 10.26
CA ALA A 281 22.32 -10.10 11.47
C ALA A 281 22.14 -8.59 11.17
N VAL A 282 22.76 -8.08 10.09
CA VAL A 282 22.62 -6.70 9.67
C VAL A 282 21.22 -6.44 9.09
N VAL A 283 20.72 -7.38 8.27
CA VAL A 283 19.38 -7.31 7.70
C VAL A 283 18.34 -7.35 8.81
N ASP A 284 18.49 -8.22 9.81
CA ASP A 284 17.58 -8.32 10.97
C ASP A 284 17.56 -7.03 11.81
N PHE A 285 18.73 -6.42 12.02
CA PHE A 285 18.82 -5.12 12.69
C PHE A 285 18.08 -4.03 11.91
N ILE A 286 18.30 -3.96 10.59
CA ILE A 286 17.60 -3.00 9.71
C ILE A 286 16.09 -3.24 9.76
N ASN A 287 15.63 -4.49 9.73
CA ASN A 287 14.23 -4.86 9.78
C ASN A 287 13.55 -4.49 11.12
N THR A 288 14.30 -4.59 12.22
CA THR A 288 13.84 -4.15 13.55
C THR A 288 13.71 -2.63 13.60
N LEU A 289 14.74 -1.93 13.13
CA LEU A 289 14.72 -0.46 13.01
C LEU A 289 13.57 0.02 12.12
N ASP A 290 13.38 -0.63 10.97
CA ASP A 290 12.28 -0.36 10.06
C ASP A 290 10.92 -0.49 10.74
N THR A 291 10.68 -1.58 11.47
CA THR A 291 9.44 -1.79 12.20
C THR A 291 9.19 -0.70 13.25
N PHE A 292 10.24 -0.24 13.94
CA PHE A 292 10.16 0.88 14.87
C PHE A 292 9.79 2.20 14.16
N LEU A 293 10.47 2.53 13.06
CA LEU A 293 10.21 3.74 12.28
C LEU A 293 8.80 3.75 11.67
N LEU A 294 8.34 2.60 11.17
CA LEU A 294 6.98 2.46 10.67
C LEU A 294 5.95 2.62 11.79
N THR A 295 6.19 2.04 12.98
CA THR A 295 5.31 2.24 14.15
C THR A 295 5.23 3.72 14.55
N MET A 296 6.38 4.41 14.55
CA MET A 296 6.45 5.84 14.83
C MET A 296 5.69 6.67 13.79
N ALA A 297 5.79 6.32 12.51
CA ALA A 297 5.04 6.94 11.43
C ALA A 297 3.53 6.68 11.56
N MET A 298 3.13 5.46 11.93
CA MET A 298 1.72 5.08 12.18
C MET A 298 1.13 5.84 13.36
N THR A 299 1.89 5.98 14.44
CA THR A 299 1.49 6.79 15.61
C THR A 299 1.27 8.25 15.21
N ALA A 300 2.18 8.81 14.42
CA ALA A 300 2.06 10.18 13.90
C ALA A 300 0.85 10.34 12.97
N LEU A 301 0.58 9.36 12.10
CA LEU A 301 -0.59 9.34 11.22
C LEU A 301 -1.89 9.30 12.05
N GLY A 302 -1.94 8.48 13.11
CA GLY A 302 -3.02 8.47 14.08
C GLY A 302 -3.21 9.84 14.73
N ALA A 303 -2.12 10.50 15.14
CA ALA A 303 -2.13 11.82 15.75
C ALA A 303 -2.62 12.95 14.80
N GLU A 304 -2.57 12.74 13.49
CA GLU A 304 -3.14 13.64 12.49
C GLU A 304 -4.63 13.38 12.23
N THR A 305 -5.17 12.26 12.72
CA THR A 305 -6.55 11.82 12.52
C THR A 305 -7.45 12.35 13.65
N SER A 306 -8.03 13.54 13.49
CA SER A 306 -8.95 14.14 14.46
C SER A 306 -10.39 14.18 13.96
N ILE A 307 -11.35 13.98 14.87
CA ILE A 307 -12.79 14.01 14.59
C ILE A 307 -13.24 15.37 14.06
N ASP A 308 -12.60 16.46 14.49
CA ASP A 308 -12.97 17.81 14.04
C ASP A 308 -12.68 18.08 12.56
N LYS A 309 -11.64 17.45 12.00
CA LYS A 309 -11.36 17.55 10.56
C LYS A 309 -12.49 16.93 9.73
N PHE A 310 -13.16 15.94 10.27
CA PHE A 310 -14.31 15.30 9.64
C PHE A 310 -15.52 16.24 9.56
N LYS A 311 -15.84 16.89 10.67
CA LYS A 311 -16.99 17.80 10.73
C LYS A 311 -16.88 18.96 9.74
N LYS A 312 -15.66 19.48 9.50
CA LYS A 312 -15.39 20.59 8.58
C LYS A 312 -15.48 20.22 7.09
N ALA A 313 -15.30 18.96 6.74
CA ALA A 313 -15.24 18.50 5.34
C ALA A 313 -16.61 18.46 4.64
N GLY A 314 -17.70 18.45 5.41
CA GLY A 314 -19.05 18.23 4.89
C GLY A 314 -19.29 16.78 4.48
N PHE A 315 -20.52 16.44 4.11
CA PHE A 315 -20.92 15.04 3.89
C PHE A 315 -20.54 14.47 2.51
N LYS A 316 -20.57 15.31 1.45
CA LYS A 316 -20.39 14.82 0.06
C LYS A 316 -19.05 14.14 -0.21
N PRO A 317 -17.87 14.67 0.22
CA PRO A 317 -16.59 13.99 0.06
C PRO A 317 -16.54 12.63 0.76
N PHE A 318 -17.19 12.52 1.93
CA PHE A 318 -17.29 11.26 2.66
C PHE A 318 -18.17 10.25 1.92
N LEU A 319 -19.30 10.69 1.38
CA LEU A 319 -20.16 9.82 0.59
C LEU A 319 -19.45 9.31 -0.66
N LEU A 320 -18.71 10.17 -1.36
CA LEU A 320 -17.88 9.78 -2.50
C LEU A 320 -16.85 8.72 -2.06
N ALA A 321 -16.10 8.99 -1.00
CA ALA A 321 -15.08 8.07 -0.49
C ALA A 321 -15.69 6.75 0.00
N ALA A 322 -16.88 6.78 0.63
CA ALA A 322 -17.60 5.58 1.04
C ALA A 322 -18.01 4.70 -0.16
N ILE A 323 -18.53 5.29 -1.22
CA ILE A 323 -18.90 4.56 -2.43
C ILE A 323 -17.67 3.95 -3.10
N ILE A 324 -16.58 4.73 -3.21
CA ILE A 324 -15.29 4.23 -3.70
C ILE A 324 -14.79 3.08 -2.80
N TYR A 325 -14.95 3.21 -1.49
CA TYR A 325 -14.54 2.19 -0.53
C TYR A 325 -15.30 0.87 -0.71
N VAL A 326 -16.63 0.95 -0.92
CA VAL A 326 -17.45 -0.24 -1.25
C VAL A 326 -16.97 -0.86 -2.57
N TRP A 327 -16.69 -0.06 -3.59
CA TRP A 327 -16.10 -0.54 -4.85
C TRP A 327 -14.78 -1.26 -4.62
N LEU A 328 -13.88 -0.70 -3.82
CA LEU A 328 -12.58 -1.30 -3.52
C LEU A 328 -12.76 -2.65 -2.81
N ILE A 329 -13.69 -2.77 -1.87
CA ILE A 329 -13.96 -4.04 -1.19
C ILE A 329 -14.60 -5.04 -2.15
N VAL A 330 -15.73 -4.70 -2.76
CA VAL A 330 -16.52 -5.65 -3.56
C VAL A 330 -15.83 -5.95 -4.90
N GLY A 331 -15.41 -4.90 -5.61
CA GLY A 331 -14.72 -5.03 -6.91
C GLY A 331 -13.34 -5.68 -6.75
N GLY A 332 -12.56 -5.23 -5.74
CA GLY A 332 -11.25 -5.80 -5.46
C GLY A 332 -11.32 -7.26 -5.02
N TYR A 333 -12.28 -7.61 -4.16
CA TYR A 333 -12.52 -9.00 -3.77
C TYR A 333 -12.91 -9.86 -4.97
N GLY A 334 -13.82 -9.38 -5.83
CA GLY A 334 -14.21 -10.07 -7.05
C GLY A 334 -13.04 -10.29 -8.01
N LEU A 335 -12.21 -9.26 -8.23
CA LEU A 335 -11.02 -9.38 -9.07
C LEU A 335 -10.01 -10.37 -8.50
N ALA A 336 -9.75 -10.33 -7.20
CA ALA A 336 -8.84 -11.27 -6.55
C ALA A 336 -9.35 -12.71 -6.61
N LYS A 337 -10.66 -12.91 -6.44
CA LYS A 337 -11.29 -14.24 -6.43
C LYS A 337 -11.39 -14.88 -7.81
N TYR A 338 -11.69 -14.10 -8.84
CA TYR A 338 -11.99 -14.64 -10.17
C TYR A 338 -10.91 -14.36 -11.21
N LEU A 339 -10.37 -13.14 -11.26
CA LEU A 339 -9.40 -12.74 -12.27
C LEU A 339 -8.02 -13.34 -12.01
N VAL A 340 -7.55 -13.33 -10.76
CA VAL A 340 -6.23 -13.86 -10.39
C VAL A 340 -6.10 -15.34 -10.76
N PRO A 341 -7.00 -16.25 -10.35
CA PRO A 341 -6.91 -17.66 -10.74
C PRO A 341 -7.05 -17.88 -12.26
N MET A 342 -7.91 -17.09 -12.92
CA MET A 342 -8.08 -17.18 -14.38
C MET A 342 -6.78 -16.81 -15.10
N MET A 343 -6.12 -15.72 -14.71
CA MET A 343 -4.86 -15.30 -15.30
C MET A 343 -3.72 -16.27 -15.00
N MET A 344 -3.67 -16.83 -13.78
CA MET A 344 -2.69 -17.87 -13.43
C MET A 344 -2.85 -19.11 -14.31
N LYS A 345 -4.10 -19.55 -14.58
CA LYS A 345 -4.37 -20.67 -15.50
C LYS A 345 -3.93 -20.35 -16.93
N LEU A 346 -4.25 -19.16 -17.44
CA LEU A 346 -3.85 -18.73 -18.80
C LEU A 346 -2.33 -18.65 -18.93
N PHE A 347 -1.65 -18.07 -17.95
CA PHE A 347 -0.19 -17.97 -17.96
C PHE A 347 0.48 -19.34 -17.93
N TYR A 348 -0.04 -20.25 -17.10
CA TYR A 348 0.44 -21.62 -17.02
C TYR A 348 0.25 -22.37 -18.36
N SER A 349 -0.95 -22.31 -18.95
CA SER A 349 -1.26 -23.03 -20.18
C SER A 349 -0.57 -22.46 -21.42
N SER A 350 -0.37 -21.13 -21.48
CA SER A 350 0.15 -20.48 -22.69
C SER A 350 1.66 -20.31 -22.71
N ILE A 351 2.33 -20.30 -21.56
CA ILE A 351 3.77 -20.01 -21.47
C ILE A 351 4.54 -21.17 -20.83
N ILE A 352 4.09 -21.62 -19.66
CA ILE A 352 4.85 -22.61 -18.90
C ILE A 352 4.72 -24.01 -19.53
N TYR A 353 3.51 -24.42 -19.92
CA TYR A 353 3.26 -25.74 -20.49
C TYR A 353 3.99 -25.96 -21.84
N PRO A 354 3.92 -25.04 -22.82
CA PRO A 354 4.68 -25.18 -24.08
C PRO A 354 6.20 -25.14 -23.86
N PHE A 355 6.69 -24.29 -22.94
CA PHE A 355 8.11 -24.24 -22.61
C PHE A 355 8.59 -25.56 -21.98
N PHE A 356 7.79 -26.15 -21.11
CA PHE A 356 8.10 -27.44 -20.48
C PHE A 356 8.07 -28.60 -21.49
N CYS A 357 7.07 -28.62 -22.40
CA CYS A 357 7.03 -29.59 -23.50
C CYS A 357 8.23 -29.43 -24.45
N PHE A 358 8.62 -28.20 -24.75
CA PHE A 358 9.81 -27.92 -25.57
C PHE A 358 11.11 -28.40 -24.89
N MET A 359 11.29 -28.12 -23.60
CA MET A 359 12.44 -28.57 -22.82
C MET A 359 12.49 -30.09 -22.67
N SER A 360 11.33 -30.75 -22.49
CA SER A 360 11.22 -32.21 -22.44
C SER A 360 11.59 -32.83 -23.78
N SER A 361 11.11 -32.30 -24.89
CA SER A 361 11.46 -32.72 -26.24
C SER A 361 12.95 -32.54 -26.57
N MET A 362 13.59 -31.47 -26.09
CA MET A 362 15.03 -31.26 -26.23
C MET A 362 15.85 -32.24 -25.35
N SER A 363 15.33 -32.66 -24.20
CA SER A 363 15.96 -33.65 -23.33
C SER A 363 15.93 -35.06 -23.93
N GLU A 364 14.83 -35.42 -24.58
CA GLU A 364 14.70 -36.71 -25.31
C GLU A 364 15.58 -36.75 -26.57
N ALA A 365 15.79 -35.61 -27.24
CA ALA A 365 16.66 -35.53 -28.43
C ALA A 365 18.17 -35.62 -28.13
N LYS A 366 18.59 -35.52 -26.87
CA LYS A 366 19.97 -35.65 -26.41
C LYS A 366 20.09 -36.73 -25.34
N SER A 367 19.88 -37.98 -25.68
CA SER A 367 20.23 -39.14 -24.88
C SER A 367 21.77 -39.26 -24.72
N GLY A 368 22.34 -38.53 -23.79
CA GLY A 368 23.79 -38.55 -23.53
C GLY A 368 24.28 -37.57 -22.47
N PHE A 369 23.50 -36.60 -22.06
CA PHE A 369 23.91 -35.61 -21.07
C PHE A 369 22.88 -35.52 -19.94
N CYS A 370 23.14 -36.20 -18.82
CA CYS A 370 22.36 -36.07 -17.59
C CYS A 370 22.67 -34.70 -16.98
N PHE A 371 21.89 -33.68 -17.36
CA PHE A 371 21.93 -32.37 -16.68
C PHE A 371 21.21 -32.52 -15.35
N ASN A 372 21.94 -32.37 -14.27
CA ASN A 372 21.39 -32.47 -12.90
C ASN A 372 20.52 -31.23 -12.61
N ILE A 373 19.20 -31.31 -12.92
CA ILE A 373 18.17 -30.26 -12.73
C ILE A 373 17.91 -30.06 -11.21
N ALA A 374 18.70 -30.60 -10.32
CA ALA A 374 18.52 -30.55 -8.87
C ALA A 374 18.77 -29.17 -8.24
N SER A 375 19.33 -28.19 -8.96
CA SER A 375 19.75 -26.89 -8.42
C SER A 375 18.93 -25.67 -8.88
N PHE A 376 17.85 -25.84 -9.62
CA PHE A 376 17.02 -24.71 -10.05
C PHE A 376 15.68 -24.63 -9.30
N PRO A 377 15.16 -23.42 -9.00
CA PRO A 377 13.89 -23.21 -8.31
C PRO A 377 12.65 -23.75 -9.07
N VAL A 378 12.84 -24.29 -10.26
CA VAL A 378 11.82 -24.97 -11.08
C VAL A 378 11.15 -26.14 -10.34
N LYS A 379 11.83 -26.81 -9.39
CA LYS A 379 11.23 -27.88 -8.58
C LYS A 379 10.06 -27.41 -7.71
N ILE A 380 10.11 -26.18 -7.21
CA ILE A 380 9.05 -25.60 -6.35
C ILE A 380 7.83 -25.24 -7.20
N ILE A 381 8.05 -24.74 -8.41
CA ILE A 381 6.98 -24.39 -9.37
C ILE A 381 6.29 -25.67 -9.88
N CYS A 382 7.05 -26.73 -10.19
CA CYS A 382 6.49 -28.04 -10.59
C CYS A 382 5.76 -28.75 -9.44
N LEU A 383 6.22 -28.66 -8.19
CA LEU A 383 5.55 -29.29 -7.05
C LEU A 383 4.23 -28.58 -6.74
N ARG A 384 4.18 -27.25 -6.76
CA ARG A 384 2.91 -26.46 -6.63
C ARG A 384 1.94 -26.75 -7.78
N ALA A 385 2.43 -26.84 -9.02
CA ALA A 385 1.61 -27.14 -10.18
C ALA A 385 1.03 -28.58 -10.13
N ARG A 386 1.81 -29.58 -9.66
CA ARG A 386 1.31 -30.94 -9.46
C ARG A 386 0.28 -31.03 -8.34
N VAL A 387 0.50 -30.34 -7.22
CA VAL A 387 -0.43 -30.31 -6.09
C VAL A 387 -1.74 -29.62 -6.49
N MET A 388 -1.68 -28.50 -7.24
CA MET A 388 -2.90 -27.85 -7.72
C MET A 388 -3.64 -28.65 -8.81
N ALA A 389 -2.93 -29.34 -9.69
CA ALA A 389 -3.56 -30.20 -10.71
C ALA A 389 -4.26 -31.41 -10.08
N THR A 390 -3.68 -32.04 -9.04
CA THR A 390 -4.32 -33.14 -8.30
C THR A 390 -5.52 -32.70 -7.47
N PHE A 391 -5.50 -31.52 -6.87
CA PHE A 391 -6.66 -30.99 -6.15
C PHE A 391 -7.84 -30.62 -7.07
N ASN A 392 -7.59 -30.12 -8.29
CA ASN A 392 -8.65 -29.81 -9.25
C ASN A 392 -9.22 -31.07 -9.95
N PHE A 393 -8.45 -32.17 -10.05
CA PHE A 393 -8.98 -33.41 -10.61
C PHE A 393 -9.92 -34.15 -9.63
N LEU A 394 -9.67 -34.01 -8.33
CA LEU A 394 -10.56 -34.56 -7.28
C LEU A 394 -11.85 -33.73 -7.10
N SER A 395 -11.85 -32.45 -7.45
CA SER A 395 -13.04 -31.57 -7.37
C SER A 395 -14.00 -31.67 -8.58
N ILE A 396 -13.61 -32.41 -9.64
CA ILE A 396 -14.45 -32.65 -10.82
C ILE A 396 -15.08 -34.06 -10.77
N MET A 397 -14.63 -34.91 -9.86
CA MET A 397 -15.12 -36.27 -9.67
C MET A 397 -16.00 -36.48 -8.41
N CYS A 398 -16.35 -35.39 -7.68
CA CYS A 398 -17.36 -35.43 -6.62
C CYS A 398 -18.56 -34.59 -6.96
#